data_6f51a5b6d87dde134b85d4dad9c84233
#
_entry.id   6f51a5b6d87dde134b85d4dad9c84233
#
_cell.length_a   1.000
_cell.length_b   1.000
_cell.length_c   1.000
_cell.angle_alpha   90.00
_cell.angle_beta   90.00
_cell.angle_gamma   90.00
#
_symmetry.space_group_name_H-M   'P 1'
#
loop_
_entity.id
_entity.type
_entity.pdbx_description
1 polymer ?
#
loop_
_entity_poly.entity_id
_entity_poly.type
_entity_poly.pdbx_seq_one_letter_code
_entity_poly.pdbx_strand_id
1 'polypeptide(L)'
;MSVVYFKRFRMEYDLAGPLFAEPEVPPGYALAAWDDRLLEAHAEAKYRAFKWEMDANVFPCLGERDGCRRLMAEIVRRPGFVPQATWLLEWTPAGQRRAELCGTIQGVSDTGLGSIQNVGITPAHRGRGLGSVLLWHSLAGFKRAGIDRVYLEVSADNSGACRLYERIGFRRTKVVYKASEVAFAEWQV
;
A
#
# COMPACT_ATOMS: atom_id res chain seq x y z
N MET A 1 -27.62 -8.76 -6.26
CA MET A 1 -26.15 -8.64 -6.22
C MET A 1 -25.60 -9.07 -7.57
N SER A 2 -24.75 -8.28 -8.18
CA SER A 2 -24.06 -8.66 -9.41
C SER A 2 -22.58 -8.80 -9.14
N VAL A 3 -21.93 -9.73 -9.83
CA VAL A 3 -20.48 -9.92 -9.77
C VAL A 3 -19.87 -9.02 -10.84
N VAL A 4 -18.96 -8.13 -10.41
CA VAL A 4 -18.19 -7.27 -11.29
C VAL A 4 -16.73 -7.72 -11.26
N TYR A 5 -16.09 -7.77 -12.43
CA TYR A 5 -14.69 -8.13 -12.55
C TYR A 5 -13.84 -6.88 -12.76
N PHE A 6 -12.94 -6.64 -11.82
CA PHE A 6 -11.99 -5.54 -11.89
C PHE A 6 -10.68 -6.01 -12.52
N LYS A 7 -10.29 -5.37 -13.61
CA LYS A 7 -8.99 -5.62 -14.26
C LYS A 7 -7.88 -5.03 -13.42
N ARG A 8 -6.84 -5.83 -13.15
CA ARG A 8 -5.66 -5.42 -12.40
C ARG A 8 -4.40 -5.81 -13.13
N PHE A 9 -3.33 -5.05 -12.94
CA PHE A 9 -1.99 -5.41 -13.39
C PHE A 9 -1.20 -5.94 -12.19
N ARG A 10 -0.59 -7.11 -12.37
CA ARG A 10 0.52 -7.53 -11.55
C ARG A 10 1.78 -6.90 -12.10
N MET A 11 2.52 -6.23 -11.24
CA MET A 11 3.76 -5.56 -11.59
C MET A 11 4.87 -6.07 -10.68
N GLU A 12 6.03 -6.36 -11.25
CA GLU A 12 7.16 -6.96 -10.55
C GLU A 12 8.38 -6.05 -10.57
N TYR A 13 9.16 -6.10 -9.48
CA TYR A 13 10.43 -5.41 -9.30
C TYR A 13 11.53 -6.42 -8.97
N ASP A 14 12.67 -6.31 -9.66
CA ASP A 14 13.85 -7.12 -9.44
C ASP A 14 14.77 -6.41 -8.43
N LEU A 15 15.00 -7.06 -7.28
CA LEU A 15 15.86 -6.58 -6.20
C LEU A 15 17.30 -7.11 -6.27
N ALA A 16 17.64 -7.97 -7.25
CA ALA A 16 19.01 -8.43 -7.45
C ALA A 16 19.95 -7.27 -7.84
N GLY A 17 19.42 -6.27 -8.52
CA GLY A 17 20.14 -5.03 -8.86
C GLY A 17 20.07 -3.96 -7.77
N PRO A 18 20.61 -2.76 -8.06
CA PRO A 18 20.47 -1.61 -7.17
C PRO A 18 19.02 -1.13 -7.13
N LEU A 19 18.61 -0.56 -6.01
CA LEU A 19 17.34 0.15 -5.92
C LEU A 19 17.40 1.45 -6.75
N PHE A 20 16.24 2.00 -7.11
CA PHE A 20 16.18 3.37 -7.60
C PHE A 20 16.72 4.34 -6.54
N ALA A 21 17.07 5.57 -6.96
CA ALA A 21 17.63 6.57 -6.06
C ALA A 21 16.72 6.79 -4.85
N GLU A 22 17.32 6.82 -3.65
CA GLU A 22 16.59 7.08 -2.41
C GLU A 22 15.91 8.43 -2.47
N PRO A 23 14.57 8.50 -2.37
CA PRO A 23 13.87 9.77 -2.39
C PRO A 23 14.07 10.50 -1.08
N GLU A 24 14.22 11.81 -1.17
CA GLU A 24 14.25 12.67 0.01
C GLU A 24 12.92 12.66 0.73
N VAL A 25 12.96 12.56 2.05
CA VAL A 25 11.76 12.68 2.90
C VAL A 25 11.48 14.17 3.11
N PRO A 26 10.32 14.70 2.69
CA PRO A 26 10.04 16.12 2.83
C PRO A 26 10.00 16.57 4.29
N PRO A 27 10.32 17.85 4.58
CA PRO A 27 10.30 18.37 5.95
C PRO A 27 8.97 18.14 6.66
N GLY A 28 9.04 17.78 7.93
CA GLY A 28 7.88 17.49 8.78
C GLY A 28 7.34 16.07 8.65
N TYR A 29 7.77 15.30 7.65
CA TYR A 29 7.41 13.88 7.53
C TYR A 29 8.45 12.99 8.21
N ALA A 30 7.97 11.89 8.76
CA ALA A 30 8.80 10.85 9.38
C ALA A 30 8.25 9.46 9.04
N LEU A 31 9.15 8.48 8.98
CA LEU A 31 8.82 7.09 8.80
C LEU A 31 8.96 6.34 10.13
N ALA A 32 7.96 5.56 10.48
CA ALA A 32 8.01 4.62 11.59
C ALA A 32 8.10 3.20 11.02
N ALA A 33 9.15 2.48 11.42
CA ALA A 33 9.27 1.06 11.15
C ALA A 33 8.18 0.28 11.89
N TRP A 34 7.86 -0.92 11.40
CA TRP A 34 6.87 -1.77 12.04
C TRP A 34 7.20 -2.03 13.51
N ASP A 35 6.18 -1.85 14.34
CA ASP A 35 6.13 -2.28 15.74
C ASP A 35 4.68 -2.74 16.00
N ASP A 36 4.48 -3.80 16.78
CA ASP A 36 3.16 -4.38 17.04
C ASP A 36 2.18 -3.36 17.65
N ARG A 37 2.68 -2.36 18.38
CA ARG A 37 1.90 -1.24 18.93
C ARG A 37 1.33 -0.31 17.88
N LEU A 38 1.85 -0.36 16.64
CA LEU A 38 1.41 0.49 15.53
C LEU A 38 0.30 -0.14 14.66
N LEU A 39 -0.20 -1.34 15.02
CA LEU A 39 -1.25 -2.02 14.25
C LEU A 39 -2.45 -1.10 13.99
N GLU A 40 -2.97 -0.46 15.03
CA GLU A 40 -4.13 0.44 14.93
C GLU A 40 -3.80 1.69 14.09
N ALA A 41 -2.58 2.22 14.20
CA ALA A 41 -2.15 3.36 13.40
C ALA A 41 -2.05 3.00 11.91
N HIS A 42 -1.51 1.83 11.56
CA HIS A 42 -1.51 1.32 10.19
C HIS A 42 -2.93 1.12 9.64
N ALA A 43 -3.83 0.55 10.45
CA ALA A 43 -5.23 0.35 10.06
C ALA A 43 -5.96 1.68 9.81
N GLU A 44 -5.76 2.66 10.67
CA GLU A 44 -6.34 4.01 10.51
C GLU A 44 -5.77 4.75 9.28
N ALA A 45 -4.45 4.71 9.08
CA ALA A 45 -3.83 5.28 7.89
C ALA A 45 -4.36 4.61 6.61
N LYS A 46 -4.53 3.29 6.61
CA LYS A 46 -5.12 2.52 5.53
C LYS A 46 -6.57 2.97 5.24
N TYR A 47 -7.43 3.02 6.26
CA TYR A 47 -8.80 3.49 6.11
C TYR A 47 -8.84 4.90 5.51
N ARG A 48 -8.07 5.85 6.03
CA ARG A 48 -8.03 7.23 5.54
C ARG A 48 -7.52 7.33 4.08
N ALA A 49 -6.58 6.47 3.70
CA ALA A 49 -6.01 6.45 2.35
C ALA A 49 -6.96 5.87 1.31
N PHE A 50 -7.81 4.89 1.68
CA PHE A 50 -8.54 4.08 0.72
C PHE A 50 -10.07 4.25 0.74
N LYS A 51 -10.67 4.78 1.79
CA LYS A 51 -12.14 4.79 1.99
C LYS A 51 -12.95 5.39 0.84
N TRP A 52 -12.36 6.27 0.04
CA TRP A 52 -13.01 6.91 -1.11
C TRP A 52 -12.35 6.55 -2.46
N GLU A 53 -11.49 5.56 -2.45
CA GLU A 53 -10.76 5.13 -3.65
C GLU A 53 -11.48 3.95 -4.33
N MET A 54 -11.17 3.79 -5.63
CA MET A 54 -11.70 2.64 -6.38
C MET A 54 -11.32 1.28 -5.77
N ASP A 55 -10.20 1.22 -5.06
CA ASP A 55 -9.77 -0.01 -4.38
C ASP A 55 -10.76 -0.46 -3.29
N ALA A 56 -11.55 0.45 -2.70
CA ALA A 56 -12.63 0.08 -1.78
C ALA A 56 -13.80 -0.63 -2.50
N ASN A 57 -14.00 -0.40 -3.80
CA ASN A 57 -14.96 -1.16 -4.59
C ASN A 57 -14.45 -2.58 -4.91
N VAL A 58 -13.13 -2.72 -5.08
CA VAL A 58 -12.49 -4.03 -5.33
C VAL A 58 -12.38 -4.84 -4.05
N PHE A 59 -12.07 -4.16 -2.93
CA PHE A 59 -11.89 -4.73 -1.60
C PHE A 59 -12.71 -3.93 -0.58
N PRO A 60 -13.98 -4.28 -0.36
CA PRO A 60 -14.89 -3.52 0.51
C PRO A 60 -14.36 -3.26 1.93
N CYS A 61 -13.53 -4.16 2.46
CA CYS A 61 -12.89 -3.98 3.76
C CYS A 61 -12.02 -2.71 3.85
N LEU A 62 -11.56 -2.15 2.73
CA LEU A 62 -10.80 -0.90 2.72
C LEU A 62 -11.67 0.35 2.92
N GLY A 63 -12.97 0.23 2.68
CA GLY A 63 -13.96 1.29 2.92
C GLY A 63 -14.43 1.41 4.38
N GLU A 64 -14.03 0.48 5.24
CA GLU A 64 -14.48 0.38 6.62
C GLU A 64 -13.31 0.36 7.61
N ARG A 65 -13.44 1.08 8.75
CA ARG A 65 -12.38 1.10 9.80
C ARG A 65 -12.10 -0.30 10.35
N ASP A 66 -13.16 -1.01 10.73
CA ASP A 66 -13.04 -2.37 11.27
C ASP A 66 -12.55 -3.36 10.21
N GLY A 67 -12.91 -3.15 8.94
CA GLY A 67 -12.38 -3.90 7.80
C GLY A 67 -10.87 -3.72 7.65
N CYS A 68 -10.39 -2.49 7.69
CA CYS A 68 -8.96 -2.18 7.64
C CYS A 68 -8.20 -2.77 8.85
N ARG A 69 -8.80 -2.72 10.04
CA ARG A 69 -8.23 -3.28 11.26
C ARG A 69 -8.10 -4.81 11.16
N ARG A 70 -9.18 -5.50 10.76
CA ARG A 70 -9.15 -6.97 10.53
C ARG A 70 -8.11 -7.34 9.48
N LEU A 71 -8.09 -6.64 8.35
CA LEU A 71 -7.12 -6.88 7.28
C LEU A 71 -5.67 -6.70 7.77
N MET A 72 -5.39 -5.65 8.56
CA MET A 72 -4.05 -5.43 9.11
C MET A 72 -3.66 -6.56 10.06
N ALA A 73 -4.56 -6.98 10.97
CA ALA A 73 -4.33 -8.10 11.87
C ALA A 73 -4.10 -9.43 11.11
N GLU A 74 -4.79 -9.67 10.01
CA GLU A 74 -4.58 -10.84 9.16
C GLU A 74 -3.22 -10.80 8.47
N ILE A 75 -2.80 -9.64 7.94
CA ILE A 75 -1.49 -9.47 7.30
C ILE A 75 -0.37 -9.81 8.28
N VAL A 76 -0.42 -9.27 9.49
CA VAL A 76 0.62 -9.46 10.52
C VAL A 76 0.72 -10.92 11.00
N ARG A 77 -0.40 -11.64 11.01
CA ARG A 77 -0.43 -13.05 11.42
C ARG A 77 0.07 -14.01 10.37
N ARG A 78 0.28 -13.57 9.14
CA ARG A 78 0.79 -14.46 8.07
C ARG A 78 2.22 -14.91 8.39
N PRO A 79 2.56 -16.19 8.19
CA PRO A 79 3.93 -16.67 8.39
C PRO A 79 4.97 -15.90 7.54
N GLY A 80 4.54 -15.38 6.40
CA GLY A 80 5.37 -14.58 5.50
C GLY A 80 5.29 -13.08 5.72
N PHE A 81 4.80 -12.58 6.85
CA PHE A 81 4.84 -11.15 7.14
C PHE A 81 6.29 -10.66 7.21
N VAL A 82 6.58 -9.53 6.55
CA VAL A 82 7.93 -8.93 6.47
C VAL A 82 7.93 -7.57 7.20
N PRO A 83 8.25 -7.57 8.50
CA PRO A 83 8.27 -6.32 9.30
C PRO A 83 9.19 -5.25 8.70
N GLN A 84 10.35 -5.66 8.16
CA GLN A 84 11.34 -4.76 7.55
C GLN A 84 10.81 -4.02 6.31
N ALA A 85 9.77 -4.58 5.65
CA ALA A 85 9.13 -3.99 4.47
C ALA A 85 7.80 -3.28 4.79
N THR A 86 7.49 -3.12 6.09
CA THR A 86 6.24 -2.54 6.59
C THR A 86 6.53 -1.22 7.29
N TRP A 87 5.93 -0.13 6.78
CA TRP A 87 6.24 1.23 7.22
C TRP A 87 4.98 2.07 7.35
N LEU A 88 4.98 2.93 8.37
CA LEU A 88 3.99 3.97 8.58
C LEU A 88 4.63 5.33 8.28
N LEU A 89 3.87 6.22 7.66
CA LEU A 89 4.28 7.59 7.39
C LEU A 89 3.47 8.54 8.24
N GLU A 90 4.14 9.42 8.94
CA GLU A 90 3.59 10.41 9.82
C GLU A 90 4.02 11.82 9.40
N TRP A 91 3.19 12.80 9.68
CA TRP A 91 3.50 14.21 9.48
C TRP A 91 3.23 14.99 10.77
N THR A 92 4.18 15.80 11.17
CA THR A 92 4.06 16.68 12.33
C THR A 92 4.13 18.13 11.87
N PRO A 93 3.03 18.88 11.96
CA PRO A 93 3.04 20.31 11.65
C PRO A 93 4.01 21.07 12.54
N ALA A 94 4.62 22.13 12.01
CA ALA A 94 5.48 23.00 12.79
C ALA A 94 4.74 23.54 14.02
N GLY A 95 5.37 23.41 15.19
CA GLY A 95 4.80 23.85 16.48
C GLY A 95 3.76 22.91 17.12
N GLN A 96 3.45 21.78 16.49
CA GLN A 96 2.57 20.76 17.04
C GLN A 96 3.37 19.57 17.59
N ARG A 97 2.81 18.92 18.63
CA ARG A 97 3.42 17.71 19.23
C ARG A 97 2.77 16.40 18.75
N ARG A 98 1.61 16.48 18.10
CA ARG A 98 0.86 15.31 17.65
C ARG A 98 1.08 15.10 16.17
N ALA A 99 1.58 13.93 15.83
CA ALA A 99 1.72 13.50 14.44
C ALA A 99 0.36 13.13 13.83
N GLU A 100 0.22 13.39 12.54
CA GLU A 100 -0.87 12.95 11.70
C GLU A 100 -0.44 11.74 10.88
N LEU A 101 -1.31 10.72 10.81
CA LEU A 101 -1.07 9.53 10.01
C LEU A 101 -1.30 9.84 8.53
N CYS A 102 -0.27 9.72 7.71
CA CYS A 102 -0.28 10.17 6.31
C CYS A 102 -0.20 9.05 5.29
N GLY A 103 0.34 7.90 5.66
CA GLY A 103 0.49 6.80 4.72
C GLY A 103 0.93 5.50 5.38
N THR A 104 0.79 4.42 4.63
CA THR A 104 1.09 3.07 5.11
C THR A 104 1.47 2.16 3.95
N ILE A 105 2.33 1.18 4.22
CA ILE A 105 2.70 0.10 3.29
C ILE A 105 2.99 -1.16 4.10
N GLN A 106 2.60 -2.33 3.58
CA GLN A 106 2.88 -3.61 4.20
C GLN A 106 3.59 -4.54 3.22
N GLY A 107 4.52 -5.31 3.75
CA GLY A 107 5.24 -6.36 3.05
C GLY A 107 4.88 -7.74 3.57
N VAL A 108 4.60 -8.65 2.66
CA VAL A 108 4.48 -10.09 2.94
C VAL A 108 5.33 -10.86 1.94
N SER A 109 5.68 -12.10 2.24
CA SER A 109 6.37 -12.98 1.30
C SER A 109 5.69 -14.35 1.28
N ASP A 110 5.76 -15.01 0.13
CA ASP A 110 5.36 -16.38 -0.04
C ASP A 110 6.36 -17.07 -0.95
N THR A 111 6.90 -18.21 -0.51
CA THR A 111 7.87 -19.01 -1.28
C THR A 111 9.06 -18.21 -1.85
N GLY A 112 9.54 -17.22 -1.10
CA GLY A 112 10.66 -16.36 -1.51
C GLY A 112 10.29 -15.19 -2.41
N LEU A 113 9.02 -15.02 -2.78
CA LEU A 113 8.51 -13.91 -3.54
C LEU A 113 7.84 -12.89 -2.61
N GLY A 114 8.34 -11.66 -2.61
CA GLY A 114 7.75 -10.56 -1.85
C GLY A 114 6.49 -10.01 -2.50
N SER A 115 5.56 -9.55 -1.69
CA SER A 115 4.34 -8.87 -2.13
C SER A 115 4.10 -7.61 -1.31
N ILE A 116 3.98 -6.47 -2.00
CA ILE A 116 3.56 -5.22 -1.40
C ILE A 116 2.05 -5.20 -1.29
N GLN A 117 1.56 -4.95 -0.07
CA GLN A 117 0.15 -4.85 0.24
C GLN A 117 -0.21 -3.39 0.58
N ASN A 118 -1.33 -2.92 0.05
CA ASN A 118 -2.01 -1.70 0.47
C ASN A 118 -1.12 -0.45 0.64
N VAL A 119 -0.23 -0.15 -0.30
CA VAL A 119 0.49 1.12 -0.28
C VAL A 119 -0.50 2.27 -0.53
N GLY A 120 -0.61 3.17 0.43
CA GLY A 120 -1.55 4.28 0.36
C GLY A 120 -1.05 5.54 1.06
N ILE A 121 -1.38 6.68 0.46
CA ILE A 121 -1.16 8.02 1.02
C ILE A 121 -2.52 8.68 1.21
N THR A 122 -2.74 9.28 2.37
CA THR A 122 -3.99 10.01 2.65
C THR A 122 -4.14 11.21 1.69
N PRO A 123 -5.38 11.55 1.27
CA PRO A 123 -5.60 12.55 0.21
C PRO A 123 -4.89 13.89 0.43
N ALA A 124 -4.88 14.41 1.66
CA ALA A 124 -4.28 15.70 1.99
C ALA A 124 -2.73 15.73 1.81
N HIS A 125 -2.10 14.57 1.72
CA HIS A 125 -0.63 14.45 1.64
C HIS A 125 -0.13 13.93 0.29
N ARG A 126 -1.01 13.74 -0.69
CA ARG A 126 -0.64 13.29 -2.04
C ARG A 126 0.13 14.36 -2.83
N GLY A 127 0.79 13.92 -3.92
CA GLY A 127 1.52 14.83 -4.81
C GLY A 127 2.86 15.33 -4.25
N ARG A 128 3.36 14.76 -3.14
CA ARG A 128 4.59 15.18 -2.46
C ARG A 128 5.72 14.14 -2.53
N GLY A 129 5.61 13.17 -3.43
CA GLY A 129 6.64 12.11 -3.57
C GLY A 129 6.59 11.00 -2.51
N LEU A 130 5.67 11.07 -1.53
CA LEU A 130 5.61 10.18 -0.37
C LEU A 130 5.37 8.70 -0.73
N GLY A 131 4.66 8.43 -1.84
CA GLY A 131 4.50 7.08 -2.36
C GLY A 131 5.83 6.45 -2.76
N SER A 132 6.73 7.22 -3.38
CA SER A 132 8.09 6.78 -3.71
C SER A 132 8.92 6.52 -2.46
N VAL A 133 8.77 7.35 -1.43
CA VAL A 133 9.43 7.18 -0.13
C VAL A 133 9.02 5.85 0.52
N LEU A 134 7.71 5.58 0.64
CA LEU A 134 7.22 4.32 1.20
C LEU A 134 7.69 3.10 0.40
N LEU A 135 7.63 3.18 -0.94
CA LEU A 135 8.07 2.11 -1.82
C LEU A 135 9.56 1.82 -1.69
N TRP A 136 10.40 2.87 -1.63
CA TRP A 136 11.84 2.69 -1.45
C TRP A 136 12.15 1.96 -0.14
N HIS A 137 11.59 2.42 0.98
CA HIS A 137 11.81 1.80 2.30
C HIS A 137 11.30 0.36 2.36
N SER A 138 10.16 0.07 1.73
CA SER A 138 9.62 -1.28 1.65
C SER A 138 10.51 -2.19 0.81
N LEU A 139 10.94 -1.76 -0.39
CA LEU A 139 11.84 -2.54 -1.25
C LEU A 139 13.21 -2.77 -0.59
N ALA A 140 13.77 -1.76 0.07
CA ALA A 140 14.97 -1.90 0.87
C ALA A 140 14.78 -2.91 2.01
N GLY A 141 13.61 -2.93 2.63
CA GLY A 141 13.22 -3.89 3.65
C GLY A 141 13.16 -5.33 3.12
N PHE A 142 12.53 -5.55 1.96
CA PHE A 142 12.52 -6.86 1.30
C PHE A 142 13.93 -7.34 0.96
N LYS A 143 14.76 -6.46 0.42
CA LYS A 143 16.16 -6.78 0.10
C LYS A 143 16.95 -7.19 1.35
N ARG A 144 16.80 -6.47 2.48
CA ARG A 144 17.40 -6.84 3.75
C ARG A 144 16.89 -8.19 4.30
N ALA A 145 15.66 -8.55 3.98
CA ALA A 145 15.07 -9.85 4.32
C ALA A 145 15.52 -10.99 3.39
N GLY A 146 16.41 -10.73 2.42
CA GLY A 146 16.91 -11.73 1.48
C GLY A 146 15.94 -12.08 0.36
N ILE A 147 15.01 -11.20 0.03
CA ILE A 147 14.01 -11.39 -1.02
C ILE A 147 14.49 -10.64 -2.27
N ASP A 148 14.67 -11.37 -3.37
CA ASP A 148 15.23 -10.85 -4.61
C ASP A 148 14.19 -10.36 -5.62
N ARG A 149 12.92 -10.69 -5.42
CA ARG A 149 11.83 -10.30 -6.32
C ARG A 149 10.57 -9.92 -5.53
N VAL A 150 9.96 -8.82 -5.93
CA VAL A 150 8.76 -8.29 -5.28
C VAL A 150 7.70 -7.98 -6.32
N TYR A 151 6.43 -8.23 -6.00
CA TYR A 151 5.32 -7.81 -6.83
C TYR A 151 4.30 -6.99 -6.05
N LEU A 152 3.48 -6.27 -6.79
CA LEU A 152 2.24 -5.67 -6.34
C LEU A 152 1.15 -5.88 -7.39
N GLU A 153 -0.10 -5.68 -6.98
CA GLU A 153 -1.24 -5.64 -7.89
C GLU A 153 -1.94 -4.29 -7.79
N VAL A 154 -2.24 -3.70 -8.93
CA VAL A 154 -2.87 -2.37 -9.03
C VAL A 154 -4.05 -2.43 -9.98
N SER A 155 -5.14 -1.73 -9.67
CA SER A 155 -6.27 -1.57 -10.56
C SER A 155 -5.83 -0.89 -11.86
N ALA A 156 -6.23 -1.45 -13.02
CA ALA A 156 -5.82 -0.93 -14.33
C ALA A 156 -6.26 0.52 -14.53
N ASP A 157 -7.37 0.91 -13.90
CA ASP A 157 -7.94 2.26 -13.97
C ASP A 157 -7.20 3.26 -13.05
N ASN A 158 -6.37 2.79 -12.11
CA ASN A 158 -5.52 3.64 -11.28
C ASN A 158 -4.26 4.07 -12.05
N SER A 159 -4.44 4.90 -13.06
CA SER A 159 -3.36 5.35 -13.95
C SER A 159 -2.24 6.09 -13.21
N GLY A 160 -2.57 6.80 -12.12
CA GLY A 160 -1.59 7.51 -11.29
C GLY A 160 -0.63 6.55 -10.60
N ALA A 161 -1.16 5.51 -9.97
CA ALA A 161 -0.35 4.47 -9.33
C ALA A 161 0.46 3.67 -10.36
N CYS A 162 -0.16 3.29 -11.49
CA CYS A 162 0.56 2.59 -12.57
C CYS A 162 1.79 3.38 -13.04
N ARG A 163 1.64 4.67 -13.33
CA ARG A 163 2.76 5.55 -13.72
C ARG A 163 3.83 5.68 -12.64
N LEU A 164 3.43 5.73 -11.36
CA LEU A 164 4.36 5.75 -10.23
C LEU A 164 5.23 4.48 -10.23
N TYR A 165 4.58 3.32 -10.30
CA TYR A 165 5.29 2.04 -10.25
C TYR A 165 6.21 1.83 -11.46
N GLU A 166 5.76 2.17 -12.66
CA GLU A 166 6.59 2.10 -13.88
C GLU A 166 7.83 3.02 -13.79
N ARG A 167 7.66 4.25 -13.29
CA ARG A 167 8.76 5.20 -13.10
C ARG A 167 9.80 4.71 -12.09
N ILE A 168 9.38 3.98 -11.06
CA ILE A 168 10.26 3.39 -10.05
C ILE A 168 11.03 2.19 -10.61
N GLY A 169 10.49 1.51 -11.63
CA GLY A 169 11.13 0.35 -12.26
C GLY A 169 10.32 -0.95 -12.17
N PHE A 170 9.10 -0.91 -11.64
CA PHE A 170 8.19 -2.04 -11.75
C PHE A 170 7.79 -2.27 -13.21
N ARG A 171 7.67 -3.53 -13.60
CA ARG A 171 7.24 -3.94 -14.95
C ARG A 171 5.95 -4.74 -14.86
N ARG A 172 5.01 -4.48 -15.75
CA ARG A 172 3.78 -5.27 -15.87
C ARG A 172 4.14 -6.68 -16.36
N THR A 173 3.76 -7.68 -15.58
CA THR A 173 4.07 -9.09 -15.90
C THR A 173 2.81 -9.90 -16.18
N LYS A 174 1.66 -9.50 -15.62
CA LYS A 174 0.42 -10.25 -15.77
C LYS A 174 -0.80 -9.34 -15.65
N VAL A 175 -1.86 -9.68 -16.40
CA VAL A 175 -3.21 -9.15 -16.20
C VAL A 175 -3.97 -10.15 -15.34
N VAL A 176 -4.60 -9.67 -14.28
CA VAL A 176 -5.45 -10.47 -13.39
C VAL A 176 -6.83 -9.81 -13.26
N TYR A 177 -7.86 -10.61 -13.01
CA TYR A 177 -9.21 -10.11 -12.78
C TYR A 177 -9.65 -10.49 -11.38
N LYS A 178 -10.09 -9.50 -10.61
CA LYS A 178 -10.65 -9.71 -9.29
C LYS A 178 -12.16 -9.58 -9.35
N ALA A 179 -12.87 -10.64 -9.01
CA ALA A 179 -14.32 -10.61 -8.83
C ALA A 179 -14.65 -9.91 -7.49
N SER A 180 -15.63 -9.03 -7.50
CA SER A 180 -16.22 -8.43 -6.31
C SER A 180 -17.74 -8.37 -6.45
N GLU A 181 -18.44 -8.64 -5.38
CA GLU A 181 -19.88 -8.47 -5.30
C GLU A 181 -20.18 -6.99 -5.05
N VAL A 182 -20.97 -6.39 -5.94
CA VAL A 182 -21.41 -5.00 -5.82
C VAL A 182 -22.90 -5.01 -5.51
N ALA A 183 -23.30 -4.35 -4.42
CA ALA A 183 -24.70 -4.07 -4.16
C ALA A 183 -25.21 -3.08 -5.22
N PHE A 184 -26.35 -3.35 -5.84
CA PHE A 184 -27.01 -2.34 -6.66
C PHE A 184 -27.40 -1.16 -5.77
N ALA A 185 -26.80 0.02 -6.01
CA ALA A 185 -27.46 1.25 -5.60
C ALA A 185 -28.74 1.34 -6.43
N GLU A 186 -29.90 1.25 -5.77
CA GLU A 186 -31.18 1.59 -6.41
C GLU A 186 -31.08 3.03 -6.85
N TRP A 187 -30.96 3.24 -8.16
CA TRP A 187 -31.19 4.54 -8.75
C TRP A 187 -32.69 4.80 -8.62
N GLN A 188 -33.08 5.53 -7.59
CA GLN A 188 -34.42 6.11 -7.56
C GLN A 188 -34.43 7.22 -8.62
N VAL A 189 -35.25 6.99 -9.66
CA VAL A 189 -35.64 7.93 -10.70
C VAL A 189 -36.50 9.02 -10.10
#